data_35a297e1c3f91e1ec8b65c2cb7d8ccb9
#
_entry.id   35a297e1c3f91e1ec8b65c2cb7d8ccb9
#
_cell.length_a   1.000
_cell.length_b   1.000
_cell.length_c   1.000
_cell.angle_alpha   90.00
_cell.angle_beta   90.00
_cell.angle_gamma   90.00
#
_symmetry.space_group_name_H-M   'P 1'
#
loop_
_entity.id
_entity.type
_entity.pdbx_description
1 polymer ?
#
loop_
_entity_poly.entity_id
_entity_poly.type
_entity_poly.pdbx_seq_one_letter_code
_entity_poly.pdbx_strand_id
1 'polypeptide(L)'
;IGIVEYYAGISNVFLRWTIDLLGFEPSVESGLEKIMQAANEGKWSWIEAKAILCNLYLWVEDDPMLSLPHARELAYNFPENYWFNLLYLESLIRTNMINDSYKVIEKMDDLLLDLTDRQKEWYKPYLSYEIALLHFHKKEYKESLKNVKKTIKNYAGELDVILGNAYLLEGMAYDKLSKRTKAKESYRKCIELKNFS
;
A
#
# COMPACT_ATOMS: atom_id res chain seq x y z
N ILE A 1 11.14 -7.61 16.45
CA ILE A 1 10.78 -6.89 17.69
C ILE A 1 10.01 -5.62 17.28
N GLY A 2 10.60 -4.67 16.53
CA GLY A 2 9.98 -3.38 16.21
C GLY A 2 8.56 -3.46 15.63
N ILE A 3 8.28 -4.43 14.73
CA ILE A 3 6.92 -4.64 14.17
C ILE A 3 5.92 -5.00 15.26
N VAL A 4 6.30 -5.88 16.20
CA VAL A 4 5.42 -6.31 17.29
C VAL A 4 5.10 -5.13 18.20
N GLU A 5 6.09 -4.32 18.55
CA GLU A 5 5.92 -3.13 19.39
C GLU A 5 5.07 -2.06 18.69
N TYR A 6 5.29 -1.83 17.39
CA TYR A 6 4.50 -0.91 16.59
C TYR A 6 3.01 -1.30 16.59
N TYR A 7 2.70 -2.52 16.16
CA TYR A 7 1.30 -2.98 16.11
C TYR A 7 0.67 -3.11 17.49
N ALA A 8 1.45 -3.46 18.53
CA ALA A 8 0.98 -3.41 19.89
C ALA A 8 0.63 -1.97 20.31
N GLY A 9 1.44 -0.98 19.89
CA GLY A 9 1.22 0.44 20.18
C GLY A 9 -0.10 0.99 19.67
N ILE A 10 -0.56 0.55 18.49
CA ILE A 10 -1.85 0.94 17.89
C ILE A 10 -3.03 0.06 18.31
N SER A 11 -2.76 -1.04 19.03
CA SER A 11 -3.77 -2.03 19.41
C SER A 11 -4.55 -1.64 20.67
N ASN A 12 -5.59 -2.43 20.96
CA ASN A 12 -6.38 -2.25 22.18
C ASN A 12 -5.57 -2.53 23.46
N VAL A 13 -6.09 -2.02 24.60
CA VAL A 13 -5.41 -2.10 25.92
C VAL A 13 -5.05 -3.54 26.32
N PHE A 14 -5.87 -4.52 26.00
CA PHE A 14 -5.63 -5.91 26.37
C PHE A 14 -4.41 -6.50 25.65
N LEU A 15 -4.28 -6.24 24.34
CA LEU A 15 -3.12 -6.71 23.57
C LEU A 15 -1.85 -5.97 24.00
N ARG A 16 -1.92 -4.66 24.24
CA ARG A 16 -0.80 -3.88 24.79
C ARG A 16 -0.28 -4.47 26.08
N TRP A 17 -1.18 -4.75 27.02
CA TRP A 17 -0.82 -5.36 28.31
C TRP A 17 -0.17 -6.75 28.13
N THR A 18 -0.70 -7.57 27.21
CA THR A 18 -0.13 -8.90 26.94
C THR A 18 1.29 -8.81 26.36
N ILE A 19 1.52 -7.86 25.46
CA ILE A 19 2.83 -7.65 24.83
C ILE A 19 3.85 -7.09 25.85
N ASP A 20 3.42 -6.18 26.73
CA ASP A 20 4.23 -5.64 27.82
C ASP A 20 4.64 -6.76 28.81
N LEU A 21 3.71 -7.68 29.15
CA LEU A 21 3.99 -8.83 30.01
C LEU A 21 5.03 -9.78 29.39
N LEU A 22 5.13 -9.83 28.04
CA LEU A 22 6.14 -10.61 27.32
C LEU A 22 7.49 -9.89 27.22
N GLY A 23 7.61 -8.69 27.80
CA GLY A 23 8.85 -7.90 27.86
C GLY A 23 9.11 -7.06 26.60
N PHE A 24 8.09 -6.80 25.79
CA PHE A 24 8.17 -5.87 24.67
C PHE A 24 7.54 -4.52 25.06
N GLU A 25 8.03 -3.45 24.48
CA GLU A 25 7.51 -2.10 24.70
C GLU A 25 6.41 -1.76 23.66
N PRO A 26 5.11 -1.77 24.03
CA PRO A 26 4.01 -1.48 23.10
C PRO A 26 3.96 0.03 22.79
N SER A 27 4.82 0.48 21.87
CA SER A 27 4.97 1.88 21.47
C SER A 27 5.15 1.98 19.96
N VAL A 28 4.38 2.84 19.31
CA VAL A 28 4.51 3.16 17.88
C VAL A 28 5.91 3.76 17.61
N GLU A 29 6.34 4.71 18.44
CA GLU A 29 7.63 5.39 18.29
C GLU A 29 8.79 4.42 18.43
N SER A 30 8.83 3.63 19.53
CA SER A 30 9.88 2.61 19.75
C SER A 30 9.89 1.57 18.64
N GLY A 31 8.71 1.15 18.18
CA GLY A 31 8.56 0.21 17.06
C GLY A 31 9.15 0.75 15.76
N LEU A 32 8.79 1.98 15.38
CA LEU A 32 9.33 2.65 14.20
C LEU A 32 10.84 2.87 14.28
N GLU A 33 11.36 3.32 15.43
CA GLU A 33 12.81 3.50 15.64
C GLU A 33 13.58 2.20 15.40
N LYS A 34 13.12 1.08 15.96
CA LYS A 34 13.76 -0.23 15.78
C LYS A 34 13.68 -0.75 14.33
N ILE A 35 12.56 -0.50 13.63
CA ILE A 35 12.44 -0.84 12.22
C ILE A 35 13.37 0.05 11.39
N MET A 36 13.45 1.35 11.68
CA MET A 36 14.33 2.29 11.01
C MET A 36 15.81 1.93 11.25
N GLN A 37 16.18 1.55 12.48
CA GLN A 37 17.53 1.06 12.75
C GLN A 37 17.85 -0.18 11.94
N ALA A 38 16.94 -1.15 11.88
CA ALA A 38 17.11 -2.34 11.04
C ALA A 38 17.23 -2.00 9.54
N ALA A 39 16.51 -1.00 9.07
CA ALA A 39 16.55 -0.51 7.69
C ALA A 39 17.90 0.15 7.32
N ASN A 40 18.55 0.80 8.30
CA ASN A 40 19.79 1.54 8.07
C ASN A 40 21.05 0.73 8.38
N GLU A 41 21.01 -0.12 9.40
CA GLU A 41 22.19 -0.79 9.97
C GLU A 41 22.15 -2.32 9.79
N GLY A 42 21.01 -2.90 9.43
CA GLY A 42 20.82 -4.32 9.33
C GLY A 42 21.55 -4.92 8.12
N LYS A 43 22.44 -5.90 8.35
CA LYS A 43 23.18 -6.57 7.26
C LYS A 43 22.27 -7.33 6.29
N TRP A 44 21.25 -8.00 6.81
CA TRP A 44 20.32 -8.87 6.05
C TRP A 44 18.89 -8.37 6.11
N SER A 45 18.51 -7.73 7.21
CA SER A 45 17.13 -7.30 7.48
C SER A 45 16.78 -5.93 6.89
N TRP A 46 17.73 -5.22 6.28
CA TRP A 46 17.48 -3.87 5.76
C TRP A 46 16.42 -3.83 4.64
N ILE A 47 16.37 -4.90 3.82
CA ILE A 47 15.41 -5.00 2.69
C ILE A 47 14.00 -5.11 3.24
N GLU A 48 13.76 -6.09 4.11
CA GLU A 48 12.47 -6.31 4.75
C GLU A 48 12.05 -5.12 5.60
N ALA A 49 12.99 -4.54 6.35
CA ALA A 49 12.71 -3.39 7.19
C ALA A 49 12.29 -2.16 6.34
N LYS A 50 12.95 -1.89 5.20
CA LYS A 50 12.55 -0.83 4.27
C LYS A 50 11.18 -1.12 3.62
N ALA A 51 10.92 -2.35 3.22
CA ALA A 51 9.62 -2.73 2.67
C ALA A 51 8.50 -2.56 3.71
N ILE A 52 8.75 -2.91 4.97
CA ILE A 52 7.81 -2.69 6.08
C ILE A 52 7.57 -1.19 6.30
N LEU A 53 8.63 -0.38 6.35
CA LEU A 53 8.50 1.08 6.48
C LEU A 53 7.66 1.67 5.34
N CYS A 54 7.87 1.21 4.09
CA CYS A 54 7.03 1.66 2.98
C CYS A 54 5.55 1.35 3.22
N ASN A 55 5.24 0.11 3.65
CA ASN A 55 3.85 -0.29 3.92
C ASN A 55 3.25 0.52 5.07
N LEU A 56 3.99 0.73 6.16
CA LEU A 56 3.52 1.52 7.31
C LEU A 56 3.26 2.96 6.91
N TYR A 57 4.20 3.60 6.22
CA TYR A 57 4.07 5.00 5.81
C TYR A 57 2.99 5.21 4.74
N LEU A 58 2.79 4.26 3.82
CA LEU A 58 1.75 4.36 2.80
C LEU A 58 0.35 4.06 3.35
N TRP A 59 0.19 3.04 4.20
CA TRP A 59 -1.13 2.49 4.49
C TRP A 59 -1.60 2.68 5.93
N VAL A 60 -0.72 3.03 6.86
CA VAL A 60 -1.08 3.22 8.27
C VAL A 60 -0.87 4.66 8.70
N GLU A 61 0.32 5.22 8.47
CA GLU A 61 0.69 6.58 8.89
C GLU A 61 0.22 7.67 7.90
N ASP A 62 -0.15 7.28 6.68
CA ASP A 62 -0.55 8.20 5.60
C ASP A 62 0.52 9.25 5.26
N ASP A 63 1.80 8.88 5.35
CA ASP A 63 2.94 9.75 5.02
C ASP A 63 3.78 9.20 3.86
N PRO A 64 3.34 9.40 2.61
CA PRO A 64 4.05 8.90 1.42
C PRO A 64 5.43 9.56 1.22
N MET A 65 5.67 10.74 1.82
CA MET A 65 6.98 11.41 1.72
C MET A 65 8.06 10.63 2.47
N LEU A 66 7.73 10.02 3.61
CA LEU A 66 8.64 9.14 4.34
C LEU A 66 8.81 7.78 3.64
N SER A 67 7.80 7.28 2.94
CA SER A 67 7.92 6.04 2.16
C SER A 67 8.87 6.19 0.96
N LEU A 68 8.81 7.31 0.26
CA LEU A 68 9.45 7.53 -1.04
C LEU A 68 10.95 7.20 -1.09
N PRO A 69 11.82 7.62 -0.14
CA PRO A 69 13.24 7.30 -0.18
C PRO A 69 13.51 5.79 -0.05
N HIS A 70 12.78 5.10 0.83
CA HIS A 70 12.93 3.66 1.05
C HIS A 70 12.45 2.87 -0.17
N ALA A 71 11.28 3.20 -0.72
CA ALA A 71 10.73 2.56 -1.90
C ALA A 71 11.62 2.76 -3.13
N ARG A 72 12.17 3.96 -3.31
CA ARG A 72 13.14 4.26 -4.39
C ARG A 72 14.38 3.40 -4.28
N GLU A 73 14.96 3.27 -3.09
CA GLU A 73 16.15 2.48 -2.87
C GLU A 73 15.91 0.99 -3.13
N LEU A 74 14.77 0.46 -2.68
CA LEU A 74 14.37 -0.91 -2.97
C LEU A 74 14.19 -1.16 -4.47
N ALA A 75 13.46 -0.30 -5.17
CA ALA A 75 13.23 -0.43 -6.62
C ALA A 75 14.51 -0.23 -7.45
N TYR A 76 15.48 0.55 -6.95
CA TYR A 76 16.79 0.73 -7.59
C TYR A 76 17.69 -0.49 -7.42
N ASN A 77 17.78 -1.04 -6.21
CA ASN A 77 18.64 -2.19 -5.92
C ASN A 77 18.05 -3.52 -6.43
N PHE A 78 16.72 -3.59 -6.58
CA PHE A 78 15.99 -4.77 -7.04
C PHE A 78 15.04 -4.41 -8.20
N PRO A 79 15.58 -4.00 -9.36
CA PRO A 79 14.77 -3.44 -10.44
C PRO A 79 13.76 -4.40 -11.05
N GLU A 80 13.97 -5.71 -10.90
CA GLU A 80 13.05 -6.76 -11.40
C GLU A 80 12.02 -7.19 -10.35
N ASN A 81 12.14 -6.71 -9.11
CA ASN A 81 11.18 -7.03 -8.06
C ASN A 81 9.88 -6.22 -8.26
N TYR A 82 8.84 -6.90 -8.70
CA TYR A 82 7.55 -6.28 -9.02
C TYR A 82 6.92 -5.57 -7.81
N TRP A 83 7.00 -6.18 -6.61
CA TRP A 83 6.45 -5.60 -5.38
C TRP A 83 7.15 -4.30 -4.98
N PHE A 84 8.47 -4.24 -5.08
CA PHE A 84 9.22 -3.01 -4.75
C PHE A 84 8.93 -1.88 -5.75
N ASN A 85 8.70 -2.22 -7.02
CA ASN A 85 8.26 -1.23 -8.01
C ASN A 85 6.81 -0.75 -7.72
N LEU A 86 5.92 -1.60 -7.20
CA LEU A 86 4.58 -1.16 -6.74
C LEU A 86 4.68 -0.15 -5.59
N LEU A 87 5.47 -0.44 -4.54
CA LEU A 87 5.67 0.48 -3.42
C LEU A 87 6.24 1.83 -3.88
N TYR A 88 7.19 1.78 -4.83
CA TYR A 88 7.77 2.99 -5.40
C TYR A 88 6.75 3.77 -6.25
N LEU A 89 5.96 3.08 -7.06
CA LEU A 89 4.90 3.68 -7.87
C LEU A 89 3.86 4.39 -6.98
N GLU A 90 3.34 3.72 -5.94
CA GLU A 90 2.38 4.33 -5.02
C GLU A 90 2.97 5.57 -4.33
N SER A 91 4.22 5.46 -3.85
CA SER A 91 4.92 6.60 -3.24
C SER A 91 5.04 7.80 -4.21
N LEU A 92 5.37 7.56 -5.49
CA LEU A 92 5.43 8.61 -6.51
C LEU A 92 4.07 9.24 -6.78
N ILE A 93 3.03 8.45 -6.92
CA ILE A 93 1.67 8.94 -7.18
C ILE A 93 1.20 9.83 -6.03
N ARG A 94 1.35 9.35 -4.80
CA ARG A 94 0.86 10.05 -3.60
C ARG A 94 1.68 11.29 -3.24
N THR A 95 2.94 11.35 -3.70
CA THR A 95 3.78 12.58 -3.63
C THR A 95 3.63 13.49 -4.86
N ASN A 96 2.66 13.18 -5.75
CA ASN A 96 2.35 13.95 -6.96
C ASN A 96 3.49 14.01 -7.99
N MET A 97 4.38 13.02 -8.00
CA MET A 97 5.47 12.87 -8.99
C MET A 97 4.96 12.13 -10.24
N ILE A 98 3.99 12.72 -10.91
CA ILE A 98 3.19 12.09 -11.98
C ILE A 98 4.05 11.60 -13.16
N ASN A 99 5.03 12.39 -13.60
CA ASN A 99 5.87 12.02 -14.75
C ASN A 99 6.74 10.79 -14.47
N ASP A 100 7.24 10.66 -13.24
CA ASP A 100 8.03 9.50 -12.85
C ASP A 100 7.15 8.27 -12.63
N SER A 101 5.91 8.46 -12.18
CA SER A 101 4.92 7.38 -12.09
C SER A 101 4.68 6.71 -13.43
N TYR A 102 4.57 7.46 -14.54
CA TYR A 102 4.42 6.89 -15.87
C TYR A 102 5.59 6.01 -16.29
N LYS A 103 6.83 6.45 -16.00
CA LYS A 103 8.04 5.65 -16.31
C LYS A 103 8.05 4.32 -15.54
N VAL A 104 7.60 4.35 -14.28
CA VAL A 104 7.50 3.12 -13.48
C VAL A 104 6.40 2.21 -13.99
N ILE A 105 5.23 2.75 -14.40
CA ILE A 105 4.15 1.95 -15.00
C ILE A 105 4.63 1.25 -16.27
N GLU A 106 5.29 1.97 -17.20
CA GLU A 106 5.84 1.41 -18.43
C GLU A 106 6.82 0.25 -18.12
N LYS A 107 7.75 0.47 -17.18
CA LYS A 107 8.65 -0.58 -16.71
C LYS A 107 7.90 -1.79 -16.14
N MET A 108 6.84 -1.55 -15.36
CA MET A 108 6.06 -2.63 -14.74
C MET A 108 5.24 -3.43 -15.76
N ASP A 109 4.77 -2.80 -16.83
CA ASP A 109 4.13 -3.50 -17.94
C ASP A 109 5.11 -4.46 -18.63
N ASP A 110 6.38 -4.04 -18.83
CA ASP A 110 7.44 -4.91 -19.35
C ASP A 110 7.74 -6.07 -18.39
N LEU A 111 7.92 -5.79 -17.11
CA LEU A 111 8.15 -6.82 -16.07
C LEU A 111 7.02 -7.86 -16.01
N LEU A 112 5.78 -7.46 -16.28
CA LEU A 112 4.67 -8.41 -16.32
C LEU A 112 4.85 -9.49 -17.39
N LEU A 113 5.57 -9.22 -18.49
CA LEU A 113 5.77 -10.19 -19.57
C LEU A 113 6.55 -11.41 -19.07
N ASP A 114 7.50 -11.20 -18.18
CA ASP A 114 8.41 -12.22 -17.66
C ASP A 114 7.84 -13.02 -16.47
N LEU A 115 6.70 -12.60 -15.92
CA LEU A 115 6.04 -13.28 -14.82
C LEU A 115 5.27 -14.52 -15.29
N THR A 116 5.16 -15.51 -14.42
CA THR A 116 4.24 -16.65 -14.60
C THR A 116 2.77 -16.19 -14.62
N ASP A 117 1.89 -16.98 -15.22
CA ASP A 117 0.45 -16.64 -15.27
C ASP A 117 -0.15 -16.44 -13.87
N ARG A 118 0.23 -17.27 -12.89
CA ARG A 118 -0.19 -17.13 -11.50
C ARG A 118 0.26 -15.81 -10.87
N GLN A 119 1.50 -15.38 -11.13
CA GLN A 119 2.01 -14.10 -10.66
C GLN A 119 1.29 -12.94 -11.35
N LYS A 120 1.04 -13.04 -12.67
CA LYS A 120 0.25 -12.05 -13.41
C LYS A 120 -1.15 -11.87 -12.87
N GLU A 121 -1.85 -12.98 -12.55
CA GLU A 121 -3.18 -12.93 -11.93
C GLU A 121 -3.14 -12.23 -10.58
N TRP A 122 -2.07 -12.45 -9.80
CA TRP A 122 -1.92 -11.85 -8.47
C TRP A 122 -1.58 -10.36 -8.56
N TYR A 123 -0.66 -9.94 -9.46
CA TYR A 123 -0.18 -8.56 -9.52
C TYR A 123 -1.06 -7.60 -10.34
N LYS A 124 -1.77 -8.07 -11.36
CA LYS A 124 -2.65 -7.22 -12.20
C LYS A 124 -3.66 -6.38 -11.43
N PRO A 125 -4.35 -6.89 -10.39
CA PRO A 125 -5.23 -6.07 -9.58
C PRO A 125 -4.51 -4.92 -8.86
N TYR A 126 -3.30 -5.15 -8.36
CA TYR A 126 -2.49 -4.11 -7.71
C TYR A 126 -2.11 -3.01 -8.70
N LEU A 127 -1.57 -3.38 -9.87
CA LEU A 127 -1.24 -2.38 -10.89
C LEU A 127 -2.49 -1.61 -11.36
N SER A 128 -3.62 -2.29 -11.49
CA SER A 128 -4.90 -1.63 -11.84
C SER A 128 -5.33 -0.63 -10.77
N TYR A 129 -5.07 -0.91 -9.49
CA TYR A 129 -5.30 0.01 -8.38
C TYR A 129 -4.39 1.24 -8.48
N GLU A 130 -3.09 1.06 -8.71
CA GLU A 130 -2.14 2.16 -8.85
C GLU A 130 -2.50 3.08 -10.03
N ILE A 131 -2.90 2.52 -11.16
CA ILE A 131 -3.38 3.29 -12.32
C ILE A 131 -4.66 4.06 -11.95
N ALA A 132 -5.57 3.46 -11.18
CA ALA A 132 -6.76 4.15 -10.70
C ALA A 132 -6.42 5.31 -9.76
N LEU A 133 -5.46 5.12 -8.85
CA LEU A 133 -4.96 6.13 -7.92
C LEU A 133 -4.30 7.29 -8.67
N LEU A 134 -3.47 7.00 -9.68
CA LEU A 134 -2.86 8.00 -10.55
C LEU A 134 -3.91 8.87 -11.26
N HIS A 135 -4.93 8.24 -11.86
CA HIS A 135 -6.03 8.97 -12.49
C HIS A 135 -6.82 9.82 -11.47
N PHE A 136 -6.98 9.32 -10.25
CA PHE A 136 -7.64 10.08 -9.19
C PHE A 136 -6.86 11.36 -8.83
N HIS A 137 -5.54 11.26 -8.63
CA HIS A 137 -4.66 12.41 -8.39
C HIS A 137 -4.67 13.41 -9.54
N LYS A 138 -4.77 12.95 -10.77
CA LYS A 138 -4.96 13.79 -11.96
C LYS A 138 -6.38 14.37 -12.10
N LYS A 139 -7.30 14.09 -11.19
CA LYS A 139 -8.72 14.48 -11.22
C LYS A 139 -9.49 13.87 -12.39
N GLU A 140 -9.00 12.82 -13.00
CA GLU A 140 -9.60 12.04 -14.08
C GLU A 140 -10.52 10.94 -13.50
N TYR A 141 -11.51 11.34 -12.72
CA TYR A 141 -12.31 10.45 -11.86
C TYR A 141 -13.06 9.34 -12.61
N LYS A 142 -13.41 9.54 -13.89
CA LYS A 142 -14.07 8.50 -14.71
C LYS A 142 -13.09 7.39 -15.06
N GLU A 143 -11.84 7.72 -15.41
CA GLU A 143 -10.79 6.74 -15.70
C GLU A 143 -10.33 6.05 -14.41
N SER A 144 -10.25 6.77 -13.29
CA SER A 144 -10.04 6.17 -11.97
C SER A 144 -11.10 5.10 -11.68
N LEU A 145 -12.40 5.41 -11.84
CA LEU A 145 -13.49 4.44 -11.64
C LEU A 145 -13.41 3.22 -12.58
N LYS A 146 -12.95 3.39 -13.80
CA LYS A 146 -12.78 2.28 -14.74
C LYS A 146 -11.72 1.30 -14.27
N ASN A 147 -10.59 1.81 -13.77
CA ASN A 147 -9.47 0.97 -13.32
C ASN A 147 -9.72 0.38 -11.93
N VAL A 148 -10.25 1.14 -10.97
CA VAL A 148 -10.58 0.58 -9.65
C VAL A 148 -11.60 -0.55 -9.72
N LYS A 149 -12.54 -0.50 -10.65
CA LYS A 149 -13.49 -1.61 -10.89
C LYS A 149 -12.81 -2.86 -11.44
N LYS A 150 -11.73 -2.73 -12.23
CA LYS A 150 -10.93 -3.88 -12.65
C LYS A 150 -10.24 -4.51 -11.44
N THR A 151 -9.68 -3.69 -10.54
CA THR A 151 -9.12 -4.16 -9.27
C THR A 151 -10.15 -4.96 -8.48
N ILE A 152 -11.31 -4.38 -8.17
CA ILE A 152 -12.37 -5.02 -7.38
C ILE A 152 -12.84 -6.34 -8.01
N LYS A 153 -12.99 -6.36 -9.35
CA LYS A 153 -13.49 -7.55 -10.06
C LYS A 153 -12.49 -8.70 -10.08
N ASN A 154 -11.20 -8.39 -10.18
CA ASN A 154 -10.16 -9.38 -10.46
C ASN A 154 -9.35 -9.72 -9.20
N TYR A 155 -9.58 -9.03 -8.08
CA TYR A 155 -8.88 -9.30 -6.83
C TYR A 155 -9.31 -10.64 -6.24
N ALA A 156 -8.35 -11.51 -5.97
CA ALA A 156 -8.53 -12.84 -5.39
C ALA A 156 -7.51 -13.11 -4.25
N GLY A 157 -6.99 -12.05 -3.62
CA GLY A 157 -6.05 -12.16 -2.51
C GLY A 157 -6.73 -12.61 -1.21
N GLU A 158 -5.93 -13.10 -0.26
CA GLU A 158 -6.40 -13.55 1.05
C GLU A 158 -6.64 -12.37 2.02
N LEU A 159 -5.86 -11.29 1.87
CA LEU A 159 -5.93 -10.09 2.72
C LEU A 159 -6.67 -8.97 1.98
N ASP A 160 -7.72 -8.45 2.57
CA ASP A 160 -8.61 -7.47 1.95
C ASP A 160 -8.03 -6.03 1.84
N VAL A 161 -6.73 -5.82 2.10
CA VAL A 161 -6.12 -4.48 2.13
C VAL A 161 -6.32 -3.74 0.80
N ILE A 162 -5.93 -4.32 -0.33
CA ILE A 162 -6.11 -3.69 -1.65
C ILE A 162 -7.58 -3.58 -2.02
N LEU A 163 -8.40 -4.57 -1.65
CA LEU A 163 -9.84 -4.52 -1.90
C LEU A 163 -10.50 -3.39 -1.11
N GLY A 164 -10.12 -3.20 0.15
CA GLY A 164 -10.58 -2.11 0.99
C GLY A 164 -10.19 -0.74 0.42
N ASN A 165 -8.93 -0.57 0.08
CA ASN A 165 -8.43 0.65 -0.56
C ASN A 165 -9.11 0.91 -1.91
N ALA A 166 -9.41 -0.13 -2.70
CA ALA A 166 -10.13 0.00 -3.95
C ALA A 166 -11.58 0.47 -3.74
N TYR A 167 -12.31 -0.07 -2.75
CA TYR A 167 -13.65 0.44 -2.43
C TYR A 167 -13.61 1.85 -1.86
N LEU A 168 -12.61 2.21 -1.07
CA LEU A 168 -12.42 3.57 -0.59
C LEU A 168 -12.19 4.54 -1.76
N LEU A 169 -11.27 4.22 -2.65
CA LEU A 169 -10.97 5.02 -3.85
C LEU A 169 -12.18 5.14 -4.78
N GLU A 170 -12.93 4.05 -4.98
CA GLU A 170 -14.20 4.07 -5.75
C GLU A 170 -15.20 5.05 -5.14
N GLY A 171 -15.38 4.99 -3.82
CA GLY A 171 -16.25 5.91 -3.09
C GLY A 171 -15.82 7.36 -3.24
N MET A 172 -14.53 7.64 -3.05
CA MET A 172 -13.96 8.98 -3.23
C MET A 172 -14.15 9.51 -4.66
N ALA A 173 -13.94 8.68 -5.68
CA ALA A 173 -14.13 9.06 -7.08
C ALA A 173 -15.62 9.33 -7.40
N TYR A 174 -16.55 8.56 -6.83
CA TYR A 174 -17.98 8.83 -6.95
C TYR A 174 -18.39 10.14 -6.24
N ASP A 175 -17.82 10.46 -5.07
CA ASP A 175 -18.09 11.73 -4.39
C ASP A 175 -17.61 12.92 -5.24
N LYS A 176 -16.41 12.85 -5.85
CA LYS A 176 -15.91 13.88 -6.77
C LYS A 176 -16.79 14.06 -8.01
N LEU A 177 -17.52 13.02 -8.41
CA LEU A 177 -18.50 13.07 -9.51
C LEU A 177 -19.93 13.39 -9.05
N SER A 178 -20.13 13.80 -7.79
CA SER A 178 -21.43 14.09 -7.17
C SER A 178 -22.41 12.90 -7.17
N LYS A 179 -21.91 11.67 -7.23
CA LYS A 179 -22.71 10.42 -7.22
C LYS A 179 -22.84 9.86 -5.80
N ARG A 180 -23.40 10.65 -4.88
CA ARG A 180 -23.44 10.40 -3.43
C ARG A 180 -23.95 9.01 -3.02
N THR A 181 -25.00 8.51 -3.66
CA THR A 181 -25.56 7.18 -3.34
C THR A 181 -24.56 6.08 -3.63
N LYS A 182 -23.86 6.15 -4.78
CA LYS A 182 -22.82 5.17 -5.14
C LYS A 182 -21.60 5.27 -4.24
N ALA A 183 -21.19 6.48 -3.86
CA ALA A 183 -20.11 6.70 -2.92
C ALA A 183 -20.39 6.01 -1.58
N LYS A 184 -21.58 6.24 -1.00
CA LYS A 184 -21.99 5.57 0.25
C LYS A 184 -21.99 4.05 0.15
N GLU A 185 -22.42 3.50 -0.99
CA GLU A 185 -22.38 2.05 -1.22
C GLU A 185 -20.96 1.49 -1.21
N SER A 186 -20.03 2.18 -1.90
CA SER A 186 -18.61 1.78 -1.94
C SER A 186 -17.97 1.86 -0.54
N TYR A 187 -18.21 2.94 0.21
CA TYR A 187 -17.71 3.07 1.59
C TYR A 187 -18.27 1.98 2.51
N ARG A 188 -19.56 1.63 2.36
CA ARG A 188 -20.15 0.55 3.14
C ARG A 188 -19.46 -0.78 2.84
N LYS A 189 -19.22 -1.11 1.56
CA LYS A 189 -18.48 -2.32 1.18
C LYS A 189 -17.08 -2.37 1.77
N CYS A 190 -16.39 -1.23 1.83
CA CYS A 190 -15.08 -1.12 2.47
C CYS A 190 -15.15 -1.49 3.97
N ILE A 191 -16.13 -0.95 4.71
CA ILE A 191 -16.28 -1.18 6.15
C ILE A 191 -16.75 -2.62 6.46
N GLU A 192 -17.48 -3.26 5.55
CA GLU A 192 -18.00 -4.63 5.71
C GLU A 192 -16.92 -5.71 5.45
N LEU A 193 -15.72 -5.35 4.97
CA LEU A 193 -14.62 -6.31 4.77
C LEU A 193 -14.12 -6.85 6.11
N LYS A 194 -14.05 -8.18 6.24
CA LYS A 194 -13.69 -8.84 7.51
C LYS A 194 -12.19 -8.81 7.82
N ASN A 195 -11.36 -8.76 6.78
CA ASN A 195 -9.92 -8.86 6.89
C ASN A 195 -9.21 -7.51 6.60
N PHE A 196 -9.95 -6.40 6.68
CA PHE A 196 -9.44 -5.06 6.42
C PHE A 196 -9.26 -4.23 7.69
N SER A 197 -9.97 -4.59 8.78
CA SER A 197 -9.95 -3.89 10.07
C SER A 197 -9.12 -4.64 11.11
#